data_56cff498f57319fd5de917d3d1499405
#
_entry.id   56cff498f57319fd5de917d3d1499405
#
_cell.length_a   1.000
_cell.length_b   1.000
_cell.length_c   1.000
_cell.angle_alpha   90.00
_cell.angle_beta   90.00
_cell.angle_gamma   90.00
#
_symmetry.space_group_name_H-M   'P 1'
#
loop_
_entity.id
_entity.type
_entity.pdbx_description
1 polymer ?
#
loop_
_entity_poly.entity_id
_entity_poly.type
_entity_poly.pdbx_seq_one_letter_code
_entity_poly.pdbx_strand_id
1 'polypeptide(L)'
;LWGVRINESVDDDAFYTRTNQIAHQLDPSRATSGVRYLEKSHLLEDVYAYNDFSHNGVTPGAKPKKDVTPDMGKALLISECNGHMYPTKPFDDGPHRQEHALRHVRVQNAAYASGEHAGCFGWCMFDYQTHKDFGSGDRICYHGVLDSFRNPKLAAAVYASQGDADPVLAVSSSMDIGDNPAGQLGTAYVFSNAQQVRLYKNDVFVTALRQSEWTALPHPPFVTVSYTHLRAHETRHD
;
A
#
# COMPACT_ATOMS: atom_id res chain seq x y z
N LEU A 1 -8.51 -18.04 7.70
CA LEU A 1 -8.43 -17.26 8.93
C LEU A 1 -9.83 -16.78 9.33
N TRP A 2 -10.23 -16.98 10.59
CA TRP A 2 -11.49 -16.45 11.13
C TRP A 2 -11.22 -15.17 11.92
N GLY A 3 -11.88 -14.05 11.56
CA GLY A 3 -11.90 -12.84 12.34
C GLY A 3 -12.93 -12.93 13.46
N VAL A 4 -12.48 -12.94 14.71
CA VAL A 4 -13.37 -13.12 15.87
C VAL A 4 -13.46 -11.88 16.77
N ARG A 5 -12.84 -10.77 16.34
CA ARG A 5 -12.83 -9.49 17.04
C ARG A 5 -12.76 -8.34 16.02
N ILE A 6 -13.36 -7.21 16.34
CA ILE A 6 -13.25 -5.96 15.56
C ILE A 6 -12.27 -4.98 16.22
N ASN A 7 -11.69 -4.08 15.42
CA ASN A 7 -10.67 -3.14 15.86
C ASN A 7 -11.18 -2.06 16.82
N GLU A 8 -12.43 -1.59 16.69
CA GLU A 8 -13.01 -0.54 17.52
C GLU A 8 -13.48 -1.03 18.91
N SER A 9 -12.99 -2.17 19.37
CA SER A 9 -13.35 -2.72 20.67
C SER A 9 -12.20 -2.69 21.66
N VAL A 10 -12.52 -2.45 22.92
CA VAL A 10 -11.61 -2.64 24.04
C VAL A 10 -11.41 -4.12 24.37
N ASP A 11 -10.43 -4.44 25.18
CA ASP A 11 -10.24 -5.82 25.64
C ASP A 11 -11.40 -6.28 26.53
N ASP A 12 -11.92 -7.46 26.22
CA ASP A 12 -12.89 -8.23 27.00
C ASP A 12 -12.52 -9.71 26.89
N ASP A 13 -11.73 -10.16 27.85
CA ASP A 13 -11.16 -11.51 27.83
C ASP A 13 -12.26 -12.59 27.87
N ALA A 14 -13.33 -12.37 28.62
CA ALA A 14 -14.41 -13.33 28.71
C ALA A 14 -15.16 -13.49 27.38
N PHE A 15 -15.49 -12.38 26.75
CA PHE A 15 -16.19 -12.36 25.47
C PHE A 15 -15.33 -12.91 24.34
N TYR A 16 -14.09 -12.43 24.21
CA TYR A 16 -13.22 -12.85 23.10
C TYR A 16 -12.67 -14.27 23.27
N THR A 17 -12.50 -14.77 24.50
CA THR A 17 -12.24 -16.20 24.73
C THR A 17 -13.42 -17.02 24.20
N ARG A 18 -14.64 -16.59 24.44
CA ARG A 18 -15.85 -17.29 23.97
C ARG A 18 -15.97 -17.29 22.46
N THR A 19 -15.77 -16.15 21.80
CA THR A 19 -15.82 -16.08 20.33
C THR A 19 -14.76 -16.94 19.66
N ASN A 20 -13.55 -16.96 20.23
CA ASN A 20 -12.45 -17.80 19.77
C ASN A 20 -12.78 -19.31 19.90
N GLN A 21 -13.31 -19.71 21.05
CA GLN A 21 -13.73 -21.11 21.30
C GLN A 21 -14.83 -21.56 20.32
N ILE A 22 -15.81 -20.69 20.05
CA ILE A 22 -16.88 -21.00 19.10
C ILE A 22 -16.34 -21.20 17.70
N ALA A 23 -15.42 -20.31 17.24
CA ALA A 23 -14.80 -20.44 15.94
C ALA A 23 -14.04 -21.76 15.79
N HIS A 24 -13.23 -22.14 16.76
CA HIS A 24 -12.50 -23.41 16.75
C HIS A 24 -13.41 -24.64 16.83
N GLN A 25 -14.53 -24.54 17.56
CA GLN A 25 -15.51 -25.64 17.66
C GLN A 25 -16.23 -25.87 16.32
N LEU A 26 -16.54 -24.79 15.60
CA LEU A 26 -17.25 -24.86 14.31
C LEU A 26 -16.32 -25.17 13.14
N ASP A 27 -15.08 -24.68 13.18
CA ASP A 27 -14.08 -24.94 12.16
C ASP A 27 -12.67 -25.04 12.76
N PRO A 28 -12.23 -26.23 13.17
CA PRO A 28 -10.90 -26.45 13.73
C PRO A 28 -9.78 -26.40 12.68
N SER A 29 -10.11 -26.29 11.39
CA SER A 29 -9.13 -26.31 10.30
C SER A 29 -8.49 -24.95 10.04
N ARG A 30 -9.06 -23.86 10.55
CA ARG A 30 -8.58 -22.50 10.33
C ARG A 30 -8.21 -21.81 11.62
N ALA A 31 -7.06 -21.12 11.56
CA ALA A 31 -6.61 -20.25 12.63
C ALA A 31 -7.59 -19.09 12.86
N THR A 32 -7.63 -18.56 14.08
CA THR A 32 -8.40 -17.38 14.46
C THR A 32 -7.52 -16.15 14.51
N SER A 33 -8.13 -14.97 14.31
CA SER A 33 -7.49 -13.66 14.42
C SER A 33 -8.46 -12.63 14.99
N GLY A 34 -7.95 -11.68 15.71
CA GLY A 34 -8.73 -10.55 16.22
C GLY A 34 -8.03 -9.25 15.92
N VAL A 35 -8.69 -8.39 15.15
CA VAL A 35 -8.15 -7.09 14.76
C VAL A 35 -8.15 -6.12 15.95
N ARG A 36 -7.06 -5.40 16.15
CA ARG A 36 -6.86 -4.41 17.21
C ARG A 36 -6.21 -3.14 16.69
N TYR A 37 -6.55 -2.03 17.31
CA TYR A 37 -5.73 -0.81 17.27
C TYR A 37 -4.91 -0.64 18.55
N LEU A 38 -5.21 -1.44 19.59
CA LEU A 38 -4.52 -1.42 20.87
C LEU A 38 -3.19 -2.18 20.78
N GLU A 39 -2.15 -1.56 21.31
CA GLU A 39 -0.86 -2.23 21.55
C GLU A 39 -0.90 -2.94 22.89
N LYS A 40 -0.13 -4.04 22.99
CA LYS A 40 -0.01 -4.85 24.21
C LYS A 40 -1.33 -5.43 24.73
N SER A 41 -2.32 -5.49 23.87
CA SER A 41 -3.60 -6.14 24.15
C SER A 41 -3.42 -7.65 24.37
N HIS A 42 -4.31 -8.26 25.16
CA HIS A 42 -4.28 -9.71 25.38
C HIS A 42 -4.54 -10.46 24.08
N LEU A 43 -3.70 -11.44 23.78
CA LEU A 43 -3.86 -12.30 22.62
C LEU A 43 -4.53 -13.61 23.04
N LEU A 44 -5.79 -13.76 22.64
CA LEU A 44 -6.61 -14.93 22.88
C LEU A 44 -6.74 -15.80 21.63
N GLU A 45 -6.43 -15.24 20.48
CA GLU A 45 -6.49 -15.83 19.13
C GLU A 45 -5.14 -16.45 18.74
N ASP A 46 -5.11 -17.12 17.60
CA ASP A 46 -3.89 -17.73 17.07
C ASP A 46 -2.94 -16.72 16.45
N VAL A 47 -3.50 -15.66 15.83
CA VAL A 47 -2.75 -14.62 15.13
C VAL A 47 -3.10 -13.25 15.70
N TYR A 48 -2.10 -12.47 16.07
CA TYR A 48 -2.28 -11.07 16.44
C TYR A 48 -2.44 -10.21 15.19
N ALA A 49 -3.62 -9.63 15.01
CA ALA A 49 -3.87 -8.69 13.93
C ALA A 49 -3.93 -7.26 14.48
N TYR A 50 -3.16 -6.36 13.88
CA TYR A 50 -2.97 -5.00 14.34
C TYR A 50 -3.17 -4.00 13.20
N ASN A 51 -3.95 -2.96 13.46
CA ASN A 51 -4.10 -1.83 12.55
C ASN A 51 -2.94 -0.86 12.77
N ASP A 52 -1.99 -0.88 11.85
CA ASP A 52 -0.78 -0.08 11.93
C ASP A 52 -0.89 1.17 11.05
N PHE A 53 -1.25 2.29 11.67
CA PHE A 53 -1.30 3.61 11.03
C PHE A 53 -0.11 4.49 11.42
N SER A 54 1.02 3.90 11.78
CA SER A 54 2.24 4.63 12.17
C SER A 54 2.96 5.28 10.97
N HIS A 55 2.66 4.89 9.74
CA HIS A 55 3.17 5.55 8.53
C HIS A 55 2.59 6.96 8.40
N ASN A 56 3.45 7.96 8.25
CA ASN A 56 3.05 9.38 8.16
C ASN A 56 3.59 10.09 6.90
N GLY A 57 4.12 9.33 5.94
CA GLY A 57 4.79 9.85 4.74
C GLY A 57 6.32 9.90 4.87
N VAL A 58 6.85 10.02 6.08
CA VAL A 58 8.29 10.01 6.38
C VAL A 58 8.68 8.72 7.08
N THR A 59 7.99 8.39 8.17
CA THR A 59 8.16 7.11 8.86
C THR A 59 7.63 5.98 8.00
N PRO A 60 8.38 4.92 7.74
CA PRO A 60 7.93 3.83 6.86
C PRO A 60 6.73 3.05 7.42
N GLY A 61 6.47 3.09 8.72
CA GLY A 61 5.43 2.28 9.37
C GLY A 61 5.93 0.86 9.67
N ALA A 62 4.99 -0.09 9.81
CA ALA A 62 5.27 -1.47 10.19
C ALA A 62 6.02 -1.55 11.52
N LYS A 63 5.35 -1.22 12.62
CA LYS A 63 5.92 -1.23 13.97
C LYS A 63 6.57 -2.57 14.31
N PRO A 64 7.73 -2.57 14.98
CA PRO A 64 8.36 -3.79 15.47
C PRO A 64 7.39 -4.62 16.32
N LYS A 65 7.39 -5.93 16.14
CA LYS A 65 6.48 -6.85 16.83
C LYS A 65 6.51 -6.69 18.35
N LYS A 66 7.70 -6.50 18.93
CA LYS A 66 7.90 -6.28 20.37
C LYS A 66 7.16 -5.06 20.91
N ASP A 67 6.89 -4.06 20.05
CA ASP A 67 6.17 -2.84 20.45
C ASP A 67 4.66 -3.03 20.37
N VAL A 68 4.19 -3.94 19.52
CA VAL A 68 2.78 -4.23 19.31
C VAL A 68 2.26 -5.31 20.26
N THR A 69 2.97 -6.42 20.43
CA THR A 69 2.52 -7.54 21.25
C THR A 69 3.63 -8.10 22.15
N PRO A 70 3.28 -8.53 23.39
CA PRO A 70 4.23 -9.24 24.24
C PRO A 70 4.48 -10.69 23.78
N ASP A 71 3.59 -11.27 22.98
CA ASP A 71 3.68 -12.66 22.52
C ASP A 71 4.54 -12.75 21.26
N MET A 72 5.82 -13.01 21.46
CA MET A 72 6.77 -13.14 20.36
C MET A 72 6.70 -14.50 19.63
N GLY A 73 5.99 -15.47 20.19
CA GLY A 73 5.85 -16.80 19.60
C GLY A 73 4.77 -16.93 18.52
N LYS A 74 3.78 -16.03 18.54
CA LYS A 74 2.67 -16.05 17.59
C LYS A 74 2.89 -15.13 16.41
N ALA A 75 2.20 -15.36 15.30
CA ALA A 75 2.28 -14.52 14.11
C ALA A 75 1.69 -13.12 14.38
N LEU A 76 2.30 -12.09 13.80
CA LEU A 76 1.79 -10.73 13.74
C LEU A 76 1.36 -10.41 12.30
N LEU A 77 0.14 -9.93 12.14
CA LEU A 77 -0.44 -9.51 10.87
C LEU A 77 -0.78 -8.01 10.94
N ILE A 78 -0.29 -7.22 10.01
CA ILE A 78 -0.81 -5.86 9.82
C ILE A 78 -2.11 -5.99 9.04
N SER A 79 -3.24 -5.78 9.73
CA SER A 79 -4.57 -5.96 9.17
C SER A 79 -5.09 -4.72 8.43
N GLU A 80 -4.56 -3.55 8.77
CA GLU A 80 -4.83 -2.30 8.07
C GLU A 80 -3.62 -1.37 8.15
N CYS A 81 -3.33 -0.70 7.04
CA CYS A 81 -2.36 0.39 6.98
C CYS A 81 -2.77 1.41 5.91
N ASN A 82 -2.22 2.61 5.94
CA ASN A 82 -2.49 3.70 5.01
C ASN A 82 -3.93 4.26 5.11
N GLY A 83 -4.80 3.90 4.21
CA GLY A 83 -6.22 4.26 4.23
C GLY A 83 -6.49 5.75 4.35
N HIS A 84 -7.17 6.12 5.41
CA HIS A 84 -7.58 7.50 5.71
C HIS A 84 -6.41 8.48 5.91
N MET A 85 -5.18 7.99 6.02
CA MET A 85 -4.00 8.85 6.18
C MET A 85 -3.67 9.67 4.93
N TYR A 86 -4.13 9.22 3.76
CA TYR A 86 -3.87 9.89 2.49
C TYR A 86 -4.97 9.62 1.46
N PRO A 87 -6.18 10.18 1.65
CA PRO A 87 -7.28 10.01 0.70
C PRO A 87 -6.87 10.48 -0.68
N THR A 88 -7.17 9.68 -1.72
CA THR A 88 -6.75 9.99 -3.09
C THR A 88 -7.86 9.69 -4.06
N LYS A 89 -8.25 10.74 -4.81
CA LYS A 89 -9.28 10.66 -5.85
C LYS A 89 -8.66 10.30 -7.20
N PRO A 90 -9.38 9.65 -8.11
CA PRO A 90 -8.88 9.36 -9.46
C PRO A 90 -8.45 10.61 -10.24
N PHE A 91 -9.02 11.77 -9.93
CA PHE A 91 -8.78 13.05 -10.60
C PHE A 91 -7.86 14.02 -9.82
N ASP A 92 -7.26 13.58 -8.72
CA ASP A 92 -6.17 14.33 -8.08
C ASP A 92 -4.98 14.44 -9.02
N ASP A 93 -4.12 15.43 -8.77
CA ASP A 93 -2.94 15.67 -9.61
C ASP A 93 -1.96 14.48 -9.59
N GLY A 94 -1.07 14.45 -10.57
CA GLY A 94 -0.09 13.36 -10.73
C GLY A 94 0.77 13.14 -9.49
N PRO A 95 1.39 14.18 -8.91
CA PRO A 95 2.16 14.06 -7.68
C PRO A 95 1.39 13.46 -6.52
N HIS A 96 0.14 13.88 -6.29
CA HIS A 96 -0.69 13.32 -5.22
C HIS A 96 -0.99 11.84 -5.44
N ARG A 97 -1.38 11.45 -6.66
CA ARG A 97 -1.63 10.04 -7.01
C ARG A 97 -0.37 9.18 -6.91
N GLN A 98 0.78 9.73 -7.28
CA GLN A 98 2.07 9.06 -7.11
C GLN A 98 2.41 8.86 -5.62
N GLU A 99 2.28 9.90 -4.81
CA GLU A 99 2.56 9.79 -3.37
C GLU A 99 1.63 8.77 -2.70
N HIS A 100 0.36 8.69 -3.10
CA HIS A 100 -0.54 7.64 -2.63
C HIS A 100 0.05 6.24 -2.87
N ALA A 101 0.51 5.97 -4.09
CA ALA A 101 1.12 4.68 -4.40
C ALA A 101 2.42 4.44 -3.59
N LEU A 102 3.27 5.47 -3.47
CA LEU A 102 4.54 5.36 -2.74
C LEU A 102 4.36 5.13 -1.24
N ARG A 103 3.27 5.60 -0.64
CA ARG A 103 2.92 5.30 0.74
C ARG A 103 2.68 3.81 0.95
N HIS A 104 1.95 3.17 0.03
CA HIS A 104 1.78 1.72 0.05
C HIS A 104 3.11 0.99 -0.16
N VAL A 105 3.96 1.44 -1.09
CA VAL A 105 5.31 0.88 -1.29
C VAL A 105 6.13 0.91 -0.01
N ARG A 106 6.18 2.05 0.69
CA ARG A 106 7.01 2.22 1.90
C ARG A 106 6.58 1.25 3.01
N VAL A 107 5.27 1.13 3.27
CA VAL A 107 4.76 0.24 4.31
C VAL A 107 4.97 -1.22 3.94
N GLN A 108 4.66 -1.61 2.71
CA GLN A 108 4.88 -2.98 2.24
C GLN A 108 6.36 -3.35 2.30
N ASN A 109 7.25 -2.49 1.82
CA ASN A 109 8.70 -2.72 1.90
C ASN A 109 9.18 -2.88 3.35
N ALA A 110 8.68 -2.05 4.28
CA ALA A 110 9.04 -2.16 5.69
C ALA A 110 8.56 -3.48 6.32
N ALA A 111 7.34 -3.91 6.00
CA ALA A 111 6.79 -5.17 6.47
C ALA A 111 7.59 -6.37 5.94
N TYR A 112 7.97 -6.36 4.66
CA TYR A 112 8.82 -7.40 4.06
C TYR A 112 10.24 -7.40 4.66
N ALA A 113 10.83 -6.22 4.87
CA ALA A 113 12.18 -6.10 5.40
C ALA A 113 12.32 -6.60 6.84
N SER A 114 11.29 -6.45 7.65
CA SER A 114 11.37 -6.77 9.08
C SER A 114 11.44 -8.26 9.37
N GLY A 115 10.86 -9.11 8.50
CA GLY A 115 10.73 -10.56 8.76
C GLY A 115 9.85 -10.93 9.96
N GLU A 116 9.27 -9.96 10.66
CA GLU A 116 8.44 -10.16 11.86
C GLU A 116 6.94 -10.23 11.56
N HIS A 117 6.54 -9.75 10.37
CA HIS A 117 5.14 -9.66 9.95
C HIS A 117 4.77 -10.83 9.04
N ALA A 118 3.67 -11.50 9.36
CA ALA A 118 3.13 -12.60 8.55
C ALA A 118 2.39 -12.10 7.30
N GLY A 119 2.09 -10.81 7.23
CA GLY A 119 1.46 -10.13 6.11
C GLY A 119 1.10 -8.70 6.44
N CYS A 120 0.74 -7.94 5.39
CA CYS A 120 0.35 -6.54 5.51
C CYS A 120 -0.75 -6.21 4.50
N PHE A 121 -1.90 -5.80 4.99
CA PHE A 121 -3.04 -5.38 4.18
C PHE A 121 -3.22 -3.87 4.26
N GLY A 122 -3.36 -3.24 3.09
CA GLY A 122 -3.72 -1.82 3.03
C GLY A 122 -5.23 -1.62 3.24
N TRP A 123 -5.59 -0.60 3.96
CA TRP A 123 -6.96 -0.08 3.98
C TRP A 123 -7.08 0.97 2.88
N CYS A 124 -7.91 0.75 1.84
CA CYS A 124 -8.65 -0.49 1.59
C CYS A 124 -8.68 -0.81 0.09
N MET A 125 -9.43 -1.84 -0.31
CA MET A 125 -9.47 -2.22 -1.72
C MET A 125 -10.25 -1.22 -2.57
N PHE A 126 -11.44 -0.76 -2.12
CA PHE A 126 -12.33 0.13 -2.87
C PHE A 126 -12.62 1.42 -2.12
N ASP A 127 -12.80 2.51 -2.87
CA ASP A 127 -13.52 3.67 -2.34
C ASP A 127 -14.94 3.25 -1.96
N TYR A 128 -15.48 3.82 -0.90
CA TYR A 128 -16.78 3.42 -0.39
C TYR A 128 -17.61 4.60 0.14
N GLN A 129 -18.92 4.44 0.09
CA GLN A 129 -19.84 5.42 0.67
C GLN A 129 -19.84 5.33 2.19
N THR A 130 -19.97 6.47 2.83
CA THR A 130 -19.96 6.57 4.28
C THR A 130 -20.98 7.61 4.78
N HIS A 131 -21.08 7.76 6.10
CA HIS A 131 -21.95 8.76 6.71
C HIS A 131 -21.32 10.17 6.70
N LYS A 132 -22.11 11.16 7.06
CA LYS A 132 -21.75 12.59 7.00
C LYS A 132 -20.52 12.99 7.82
N ASP A 133 -20.18 12.23 8.85
CA ASP A 133 -19.13 12.55 9.80
C ASP A 133 -17.79 11.88 9.46
N PHE A 134 -17.75 11.11 8.38
CA PHE A 134 -16.55 10.42 7.91
C PHE A 134 -16.50 10.40 6.37
N GLY A 135 -15.34 10.71 5.82
CA GLY A 135 -15.15 10.85 4.37
C GLY A 135 -15.13 12.31 3.92
N SER A 136 -15.19 12.53 2.62
CA SER A 136 -15.26 13.87 2.02
C SER A 136 -16.69 14.40 1.99
N GLY A 137 -16.86 15.66 1.56
CA GLY A 137 -18.17 16.33 1.51
C GLY A 137 -19.23 15.61 0.65
N ASP A 138 -18.80 14.78 -0.30
CA ASP A 138 -19.65 13.89 -1.10
C ASP A 138 -19.97 12.54 -0.40
N ARG A 139 -19.53 12.37 0.85
CA ARG A 139 -19.71 11.16 1.67
C ARG A 139 -19.05 9.92 1.09
N ILE A 140 -17.95 10.11 0.39
CA ILE A 140 -17.12 9.01 -0.11
C ILE A 140 -15.79 9.03 0.64
N CYS A 141 -15.39 7.85 1.14
CA CYS A 141 -14.03 7.61 1.61
C CYS A 141 -13.16 7.22 0.41
N TYR A 142 -12.27 8.10 -0.01
CA TYR A 142 -11.33 7.88 -1.11
C TYR A 142 -10.07 7.13 -0.67
N HIS A 143 -10.27 6.09 0.13
CA HIS A 143 -9.21 5.31 0.76
C HIS A 143 -8.78 4.11 -0.07
N GLY A 144 -9.55 3.77 -1.09
CA GLY A 144 -9.32 2.59 -1.92
C GLY A 144 -8.09 2.69 -2.82
N VAL A 145 -7.49 1.55 -3.13
CA VAL A 145 -6.55 1.42 -4.24
C VAL A 145 -7.28 1.29 -5.59
N LEU A 146 -8.58 0.98 -5.54
CA LEU A 146 -9.53 1.10 -6.65
C LEU A 146 -10.61 2.12 -6.30
N ASP A 147 -11.20 2.76 -7.31
CA ASP A 147 -12.33 3.66 -7.10
C ASP A 147 -13.65 2.92 -6.81
N SER A 148 -14.73 3.67 -6.58
CA SER A 148 -16.07 3.10 -6.30
C SER A 148 -16.65 2.29 -7.47
N PHE A 149 -16.13 2.47 -8.69
CA PHE A 149 -16.51 1.73 -9.89
C PHE A 149 -15.55 0.57 -10.20
N ARG A 150 -14.58 0.33 -9.31
CA ARG A 150 -13.55 -0.71 -9.41
C ARG A 150 -12.47 -0.42 -10.45
N ASN A 151 -12.35 0.81 -10.93
CA ASN A 151 -11.21 1.19 -11.75
C ASN A 151 -9.96 1.29 -10.88
N PRO A 152 -8.82 0.75 -11.33
CA PRO A 152 -7.58 0.82 -10.57
C PRO A 152 -7.03 2.24 -10.49
N LYS A 153 -6.69 2.69 -9.29
CA LYS A 153 -5.81 3.83 -9.08
C LYS A 153 -4.35 3.36 -9.19
N LEU A 154 -3.40 4.29 -9.25
CA LEU A 154 -1.99 3.93 -9.36
C LEU A 154 -1.52 2.99 -8.23
N ALA A 155 -2.04 3.17 -7.02
CA ALA A 155 -1.70 2.33 -5.88
C ALA A 155 -2.09 0.85 -6.04
N ALA A 156 -3.06 0.51 -6.90
CA ALA A 156 -3.39 -0.88 -7.20
C ALA A 156 -2.22 -1.62 -7.86
N ALA A 157 -1.45 -0.91 -8.70
CA ALA A 157 -0.29 -1.48 -9.37
C ALA A 157 0.84 -1.84 -8.40
N VAL A 158 0.91 -1.22 -7.21
CA VAL A 158 1.87 -1.58 -6.18
C VAL A 158 1.70 -3.03 -5.75
N TYR A 159 0.45 -3.43 -5.52
CA TYR A 159 0.12 -4.81 -5.12
C TYR A 159 0.19 -5.78 -6.30
N ALA A 160 -0.39 -5.39 -7.43
CA ALA A 160 -0.41 -6.24 -8.63
C ALA A 160 1.00 -6.59 -9.12
N SER A 161 1.94 -5.65 -9.04
CA SER A 161 3.32 -5.88 -9.49
C SER A 161 4.13 -6.79 -8.57
N GLN A 162 3.64 -7.16 -7.38
CA GLN A 162 4.37 -8.09 -6.50
C GLN A 162 4.12 -9.57 -6.83
N GLY A 163 3.16 -9.86 -7.70
CA GLY A 163 2.89 -11.21 -8.17
C GLY A 163 3.48 -11.47 -9.55
N ASP A 164 3.65 -12.76 -9.89
CA ASP A 164 4.26 -13.22 -11.16
C ASP A 164 3.22 -13.78 -12.17
N ALA A 165 1.93 -13.79 -11.81
CA ALA A 165 0.90 -14.46 -12.61
C ALA A 165 0.66 -13.73 -13.94
N ASP A 166 0.55 -12.41 -13.93
CA ASP A 166 0.25 -11.59 -15.10
C ASP A 166 1.26 -10.44 -15.23
N PRO A 167 1.62 -10.04 -16.46
CA PRO A 167 2.49 -8.89 -16.68
C PRO A 167 1.84 -7.59 -16.18
N VAL A 168 2.57 -6.82 -15.39
CA VAL A 168 2.13 -5.53 -14.87
C VAL A 168 3.08 -4.43 -15.35
N LEU A 169 2.51 -3.34 -15.86
CA LEU A 169 3.24 -2.12 -16.21
C LEU A 169 2.34 -0.90 -15.95
N ALA A 170 2.65 -0.13 -14.94
CA ALA A 170 1.94 1.10 -14.63
C ALA A 170 2.94 2.23 -14.36
N VAL A 171 2.75 3.35 -15.06
CA VAL A 171 3.64 4.53 -14.97
C VAL A 171 2.96 5.59 -14.13
N SER A 172 3.69 6.20 -13.19
CA SER A 172 3.15 7.21 -12.27
C SER A 172 2.89 8.58 -12.93
N SER A 173 3.32 8.80 -14.16
CA SER A 173 3.19 10.06 -14.88
C SER A 173 2.70 9.82 -16.30
N SER A 174 1.90 10.74 -16.82
CA SER A 174 1.56 10.79 -18.25
C SER A 174 2.76 11.06 -19.16
N MET A 175 3.89 11.46 -18.57
CA MET A 175 5.07 11.94 -19.30
C MET A 175 4.83 13.20 -20.12
N ASP A 176 3.68 13.85 -19.97
CA ASP A 176 3.38 15.12 -20.61
C ASP A 176 3.90 16.28 -19.75
N ILE A 177 4.95 16.92 -20.23
CA ILE A 177 5.58 18.04 -19.51
C ILE A 177 4.69 19.30 -19.52
N GLY A 178 3.75 19.42 -20.46
CA GLY A 178 2.80 20.54 -20.52
C GLY A 178 1.86 20.60 -19.32
N ASP A 179 1.58 19.46 -18.70
CA ASP A 179 0.72 19.36 -17.51
C ASP A 179 1.45 19.65 -16.20
N ASN A 180 2.75 19.90 -16.25
CA ASN A 180 3.54 20.12 -15.04
C ASN A 180 4.01 21.57 -14.91
N PRO A 181 4.04 22.14 -13.67
CA PRO A 181 4.52 23.50 -13.43
C PRO A 181 5.92 23.72 -14.01
N ALA A 182 6.11 24.84 -14.71
CA ALA A 182 7.36 25.19 -15.39
C ALA A 182 7.86 24.14 -16.39
N GLY A 183 6.99 23.26 -16.90
CA GLY A 183 7.36 22.16 -17.79
C GLY A 183 8.38 21.20 -17.17
N GLN A 184 8.37 21.05 -15.86
CA GLN A 184 9.29 20.18 -15.13
C GLN A 184 8.55 18.97 -14.58
N LEU A 185 8.85 17.81 -15.12
CA LEU A 185 8.46 16.55 -14.53
C LEU A 185 9.43 16.21 -13.39
N GLY A 186 8.87 15.82 -12.25
CA GLY A 186 9.62 15.25 -11.16
C GLY A 186 10.06 13.79 -11.45
N THR A 187 10.51 13.10 -10.45
CA THR A 187 10.81 11.67 -10.54
C THR A 187 9.54 10.90 -10.84
N ALA A 188 9.55 10.08 -11.88
CA ALA A 188 8.47 9.14 -12.19
C ALA A 188 8.86 7.72 -11.79
N TYR A 189 7.87 6.94 -11.36
CA TYR A 189 8.02 5.54 -10.98
C TYR A 189 7.24 4.65 -11.93
N VAL A 190 7.77 3.44 -12.13
CA VAL A 190 7.10 2.40 -12.91
C VAL A 190 6.93 1.17 -12.02
N PHE A 191 5.68 0.79 -11.79
CA PHE A 191 5.32 -0.41 -11.05
C PHE A 191 5.21 -1.57 -12.03
N SER A 192 6.09 -2.56 -11.91
CA SER A 192 6.17 -3.66 -12.85
C SER A 192 6.84 -4.87 -12.21
N ASN A 193 6.40 -6.07 -12.60
CA ASN A 193 7.03 -7.34 -12.29
C ASN A 193 8.00 -7.81 -13.40
N ALA A 194 8.32 -6.94 -14.36
CA ALA A 194 9.32 -7.23 -15.37
C ALA A 194 10.74 -7.19 -14.79
N GLN A 195 11.67 -7.97 -15.37
CA GLN A 195 13.08 -7.92 -14.99
C GLN A 195 13.77 -6.63 -15.39
N GLN A 196 13.29 -5.98 -16.44
CA GLN A 196 13.84 -4.74 -16.97
C GLN A 196 12.75 -3.89 -17.60
N VAL A 197 12.80 -2.57 -17.37
CA VAL A 197 11.97 -1.58 -18.04
C VAL A 197 12.89 -0.65 -18.86
N ARG A 198 12.55 -0.49 -20.14
CA ARG A 198 13.29 0.37 -21.08
C ARG A 198 12.43 1.55 -21.48
N LEU A 199 13.03 2.73 -21.51
CA LEU A 199 12.41 3.96 -21.97
C LEU A 199 12.85 4.27 -23.39
N TYR A 200 11.88 4.58 -24.24
CA TYR A 200 12.08 5.03 -25.62
C TYR A 200 11.39 6.38 -25.81
N LYS A 201 11.92 7.22 -26.68
CA LYS A 201 11.32 8.45 -27.17
C LYS A 201 11.31 8.39 -28.69
N ASN A 202 10.11 8.43 -29.31
CA ASN A 202 9.95 8.32 -30.79
C ASN A 202 10.75 7.13 -31.34
N ASP A 203 10.58 5.96 -30.72
CA ASP A 203 11.25 4.68 -31.05
C ASP A 203 12.77 4.65 -30.85
N VAL A 204 13.38 5.74 -30.37
CA VAL A 204 14.80 5.80 -30.03
C VAL A 204 14.97 5.41 -28.55
N PHE A 205 15.84 4.42 -28.30
CA PHE A 205 16.18 4.01 -26.95
C PHE A 205 16.83 5.16 -26.17
N VAL A 206 16.31 5.47 -24.99
CA VAL A 206 16.84 6.51 -24.10
C VAL A 206 17.65 5.87 -22.98
N THR A 207 17.05 4.98 -22.20
CA THR A 207 17.72 4.33 -21.07
C THR A 207 16.95 3.10 -20.59
N ALA A 208 17.66 2.24 -19.86
CA ALA A 208 17.01 1.25 -19.00
C ALA A 208 16.81 1.87 -17.62
N LEU A 209 15.62 1.72 -17.06
CA LEU A 209 15.32 2.24 -15.74
C LEU A 209 16.01 1.39 -14.67
N ARG A 210 16.41 2.02 -13.57
CA ARG A 210 16.92 1.30 -12.40
C ARG A 210 15.81 1.01 -11.41
N GLN A 211 15.98 -0.03 -10.60
CA GLN A 211 15.11 -0.26 -9.46
C GLN A 211 15.31 0.79 -8.38
N SER A 212 14.24 1.07 -7.64
CA SER A 212 14.25 1.97 -6.49
C SER A 212 14.97 1.35 -5.28
N GLU A 213 15.06 2.12 -4.20
CA GLU A 213 15.65 1.73 -2.92
C GLU A 213 14.82 0.71 -2.12
N TRP A 214 13.58 0.46 -2.50
CA TRP A 214 12.67 -0.45 -1.75
C TRP A 214 12.90 -1.93 -2.10
N THR A 215 14.11 -2.39 -1.84
CA THR A 215 14.63 -3.69 -2.30
C THR A 215 14.16 -4.90 -1.51
N ALA A 216 13.40 -4.72 -0.43
CA ALA A 216 12.77 -5.82 0.28
C ALA A 216 11.52 -6.36 -0.43
N LEU A 217 10.92 -5.56 -1.31
CA LEU A 217 9.82 -6.01 -2.15
C LEU A 217 10.29 -7.04 -3.18
N PRO A 218 9.48 -8.07 -3.51
CA PRO A 218 9.76 -8.99 -4.60
C PRO A 218 10.06 -8.29 -5.93
N HIS A 219 9.28 -7.25 -6.26
CA HIS A 219 9.44 -6.43 -7.44
C HIS A 219 9.50 -4.94 -7.06
N PRO A 220 10.69 -4.41 -6.72
CA PRO A 220 10.85 -2.99 -6.42
C PRO A 220 10.43 -2.13 -7.61
N PRO A 221 9.70 -1.02 -7.41
CA PRO A 221 9.37 -0.11 -8.50
C PRO A 221 10.62 0.38 -9.22
N PHE A 222 10.53 0.56 -10.53
CA PHE A 222 11.57 1.24 -11.29
C PHE A 222 11.44 2.75 -11.17
N VAL A 223 12.55 3.46 -11.28
CA VAL A 223 12.61 4.92 -11.12
C VAL A 223 13.35 5.57 -12.28
N THR A 224 12.82 6.70 -12.73
CA THR A 224 13.51 7.55 -13.71
C THR A 224 14.62 8.36 -13.04
N VAL A 225 15.81 8.36 -13.61
CA VAL A 225 17.03 8.92 -12.96
C VAL A 225 17.22 10.41 -13.17
N SER A 226 16.43 11.09 -13.82
CA SER A 226 16.43 12.54 -14.07
C SER A 226 15.87 12.87 -15.44
N TYR A 227 15.04 13.86 -15.46
CA TYR A 227 14.34 14.32 -16.66
C TYR A 227 15.18 15.12 -17.65
N THR A 228 16.39 15.52 -17.27
CA THR A 228 17.30 16.26 -18.14
C THR A 228 17.65 15.52 -19.43
N HIS A 229 17.63 14.20 -19.42
CA HIS A 229 17.88 13.39 -20.62
C HIS A 229 16.69 13.33 -21.59
N LEU A 230 15.48 13.61 -21.13
CA LEU A 230 14.30 13.70 -22.02
C LEU A 230 14.17 15.07 -22.69
N ARG A 231 14.83 16.08 -22.18
CA ARG A 231 14.94 17.41 -22.81
C ARG A 231 15.97 17.50 -23.94
N ALA A 232 16.83 16.52 -24.10
CA ALA A 232 17.82 16.55 -25.17
C ALA A 232 17.16 16.37 -26.53
N HIS A 233 17.08 17.43 -27.29
CA HIS A 233 16.63 17.65 -28.66
C HIS A 233 15.24 18.26 -28.83
N GLU A 234 15.00 19.46 -28.28
CA GLU A 234 14.36 20.46 -29.09
C GLU A 234 15.40 20.90 -30.12
N THR A 235 15.28 20.39 -31.33
CA THR A 235 16.01 20.95 -32.47
C THR A 235 15.58 22.38 -32.60
N ARG A 236 16.51 23.32 -32.39
CA ARG A 236 16.39 24.65 -32.93
C ARG A 236 16.23 24.48 -34.45
N HIS A 237 15.10 24.84 -34.96
CA HIS A 237 14.98 25.25 -36.34
C HIS A 237 15.35 26.74 -36.37
N ASP A 238 16.54 27.03 -36.90
CA ASP A 238 16.91 28.35 -37.38
C ASP A 238 16.11 28.68 -38.63
#